data_c93fad31ab5a1f31b4304b4e0787001c
#
_entry.id   c93fad31ab5a1f31b4304b4e0787001c
#
_cell.length_a   1.000
_cell.length_b   1.000
_cell.length_c   1.000
_cell.angle_alpha   90.00
_cell.angle_beta   90.00
_cell.angle_gamma   90.00
#
_symmetry.space_group_name_H-M   'P 1'
#
loop_
_entity.id
_entity.type
_entity.pdbx_description
1 polymer ?
#
loop_
_entity_poly.entity_id
_entity_poly.type
_entity_poly.pdbx_seq_one_letter_code
_entity_poly.pdbx_strand_id
1 'polypeptide(L)'
;MRRRFPDAKRSLVAFAAAALLLVPSAATASAAPAPAPAPASVSRAAADGTAVLAAKRLNITMQAQQKTNWCWAAAGNTIATWYGRGYSQNQFCNAAFQRQQGYECPNSQATLGNVQTGLAWAGVSPGSYVDGWLRYSTVQTEINAGRPVETRIQWSSGGGHMHVLYGYDDANGWVYWGDPWPSSNRYNWASHAWYVNNGSFSWTHSLYRIGA
;
A
#
# COMPACT_ATOMS: atom_id res chain seq x y z
N MET A 1 73.89 -16.52 32.63
CA MET A 1 72.92 -15.80 33.50
C MET A 1 71.51 -15.99 32.91
N ARG A 2 70.69 -16.86 33.51
CA ARG A 2 69.32 -17.11 33.11
C ARG A 2 68.42 -16.28 34.00
N ARG A 3 67.65 -15.34 33.43
CA ARG A 3 66.59 -14.58 34.15
C ARG A 3 65.29 -15.34 34.02
N ARG A 4 64.74 -15.73 35.14
CA ARG A 4 63.39 -16.33 35.28
C ARG A 4 62.37 -15.19 35.28
N PHE A 5 61.27 -15.37 34.50
CA PHE A 5 60.08 -14.53 34.58
C PHE A 5 59.07 -15.20 35.51
N PRO A 6 58.33 -14.45 36.34
CA PRO A 6 57.33 -15.01 37.23
C PRO A 6 56.00 -15.29 36.49
N ASP A 7 55.40 -16.41 36.91
CA ASP A 7 54.09 -16.86 36.45
C ASP A 7 52.97 -15.88 36.86
N ALA A 8 52.28 -15.35 35.87
CA ALA A 8 51.01 -14.59 36.07
C ALA A 8 49.84 -15.56 36.16
N LYS A 9 49.27 -15.69 37.33
CA LYS A 9 48.00 -16.42 37.58
C LYS A 9 46.88 -15.72 36.82
N ARG A 10 46.29 -16.37 35.83
CA ARG A 10 45.08 -15.92 35.14
C ARG A 10 43.89 -16.26 36.02
N SER A 11 43.26 -15.25 36.61
CA SER A 11 41.93 -15.33 37.20
C SER A 11 40.89 -15.36 36.09
N LEU A 12 40.21 -16.49 35.95
CA LEU A 12 39.02 -16.62 35.14
C LEU A 12 37.84 -15.93 35.82
N VAL A 13 37.47 -14.76 35.35
CA VAL A 13 36.19 -14.14 35.74
C VAL A 13 35.15 -14.67 34.78
N ALA A 14 34.27 -15.53 35.24
CA ALA A 14 33.11 -15.99 34.50
C ALA A 14 32.06 -14.86 34.45
N PHE A 15 31.93 -14.24 33.30
CA PHE A 15 30.80 -13.37 33.04
C PHE A 15 29.60 -14.25 32.67
N ALA A 16 28.62 -14.31 33.55
CA ALA A 16 27.29 -14.83 33.23
C ALA A 16 26.60 -13.82 32.34
N ALA A 17 26.56 -14.09 31.05
CA ALA A 17 25.76 -13.32 30.10
C ALA A 17 24.27 -13.71 30.30
N ALA A 18 23.53 -12.86 31.02
CA ALA A 18 22.07 -12.94 30.99
C ALA A 18 21.58 -12.52 29.59
N ALA A 19 21.21 -13.50 28.77
CA ALA A 19 20.54 -13.27 27.53
C ALA A 19 19.12 -12.77 27.81
N LEU A 20 18.90 -11.45 27.75
CA LEU A 20 17.56 -10.89 27.64
C LEU A 20 17.03 -11.29 26.27
N LEU A 21 16.13 -12.26 26.23
CA LEU A 21 15.31 -12.56 25.09
C LEU A 21 14.32 -11.41 24.89
N LEU A 22 14.67 -10.43 24.08
CA LEU A 22 13.75 -9.47 23.52
C LEU A 22 12.84 -10.24 22.54
N VAL A 23 11.68 -10.64 23.03
CA VAL A 23 10.60 -11.13 22.17
C VAL A 23 10.10 -9.92 21.38
N PRO A 24 10.21 -9.89 20.06
CA PRO A 24 9.56 -8.83 19.29
C PRO A 24 8.05 -9.02 19.46
N SER A 25 7.38 -8.11 20.14
CA SER A 25 5.92 -8.02 20.12
C SER A 25 5.51 -7.72 18.67
N ALA A 26 5.08 -8.75 17.95
CA ALA A 26 4.36 -8.56 16.71
C ALA A 26 3.08 -7.81 17.07
N ALA A 27 3.03 -6.51 16.75
CA ALA A 27 1.81 -5.75 16.81
C ALA A 27 0.84 -6.39 15.81
N THR A 28 -0.08 -7.19 16.30
CA THR A 28 -1.20 -7.69 15.51
C THR A 28 -2.04 -6.47 15.14
N ALA A 29 -1.91 -6.01 13.91
CA ALA A 29 -2.84 -5.04 13.34
C ALA A 29 -4.22 -5.69 13.38
N SER A 30 -5.03 -5.32 14.35
CA SER A 30 -6.44 -5.75 14.42
C SER A 30 -7.14 -5.09 13.24
N ALA A 31 -7.38 -5.85 12.19
CA ALA A 31 -8.20 -5.39 11.08
C ALA A 31 -9.60 -5.09 11.63
N ALA A 32 -10.12 -3.89 11.38
CA ALA A 32 -11.51 -3.59 11.65
C ALA A 32 -12.40 -4.63 10.93
N PRO A 33 -13.52 -5.07 11.54
CA PRO A 33 -14.39 -6.04 10.90
C PRO A 33 -14.84 -5.50 9.53
N ALA A 34 -14.58 -6.30 8.50
CA ALA A 34 -14.95 -5.95 7.13
C ALA A 34 -16.47 -5.82 7.03
N PRO A 35 -16.98 -4.77 6.38
CA PRO A 35 -18.39 -4.70 6.03
C PRO A 35 -18.77 -5.85 5.08
N ALA A 36 -20.03 -6.29 5.15
CA ALA A 36 -20.56 -7.37 4.31
C ALA A 36 -20.38 -7.11 2.80
N PRO A 37 -20.32 -8.14 1.94
CA PRO A 37 -20.08 -7.96 0.51
C PRO A 37 -21.13 -7.05 -0.13
N ALA A 38 -20.68 -6.07 -0.91
CA ALA A 38 -21.55 -5.15 -1.62
C ALA A 38 -22.36 -5.90 -2.68
N PRO A 39 -23.66 -5.66 -2.83
CA PRO A 39 -24.44 -6.21 -3.93
C PRO A 39 -23.89 -5.75 -5.27
N ALA A 40 -23.91 -6.63 -6.27
CA ALA A 40 -23.53 -6.29 -7.63
C ALA A 40 -24.38 -5.12 -8.13
N SER A 41 -23.72 -4.07 -8.63
CA SER A 41 -24.40 -2.87 -9.15
C SER A 41 -25.17 -3.23 -10.41
N VAL A 42 -26.49 -3.22 -10.31
CA VAL A 42 -27.39 -3.29 -11.47
C VAL A 42 -27.62 -1.84 -11.94
N SER A 43 -27.07 -1.48 -13.09
CA SER A 43 -27.38 -0.21 -13.74
C SER A 43 -28.84 -0.21 -14.13
N ARG A 44 -29.68 0.50 -13.40
CA ARG A 44 -31.08 0.74 -13.74
C ARG A 44 -31.18 2.10 -14.43
N ALA A 45 -31.45 2.09 -15.71
CA ALA A 45 -31.82 3.31 -16.43
C ALA A 45 -33.15 3.83 -15.87
N ALA A 46 -33.17 5.01 -15.30
CA ALA A 46 -34.39 5.69 -14.88
C ALA A 46 -34.88 6.61 -16.01
N ALA A 47 -36.10 6.33 -16.47
CA ALA A 47 -36.88 7.26 -17.29
C ALA A 47 -37.70 8.13 -16.34
N ASP A 48 -37.10 9.20 -15.86
CA ASP A 48 -37.70 10.38 -15.23
C ASP A 48 -36.57 11.18 -14.61
N GLY A 49 -36.27 12.36 -15.14
CA GLY A 49 -35.37 13.42 -14.72
C GLY A 49 -34.63 13.43 -13.36
N THR A 50 -34.61 12.33 -12.64
CA THR A 50 -33.80 12.11 -11.45
C THR A 50 -32.38 11.73 -11.86
N ALA A 51 -31.40 12.50 -11.41
CA ALA A 51 -29.99 12.19 -11.59
C ALA A 51 -29.73 10.75 -11.10
N VAL A 52 -29.37 9.86 -12.05
CA VAL A 52 -28.93 8.51 -11.68
C VAL A 52 -27.65 8.64 -10.91
N LEU A 53 -27.69 8.36 -9.61
CA LEU A 53 -26.47 8.31 -8.79
C LEU A 53 -25.58 7.21 -9.33
N ALA A 54 -24.43 7.61 -9.88
CA ALA A 54 -23.54 6.72 -10.59
C ALA A 54 -22.68 5.92 -9.61
N ALA A 55 -22.46 4.65 -9.92
CA ALA A 55 -21.43 3.83 -9.29
C ALA A 55 -20.50 3.32 -10.37
N LYS A 56 -19.19 3.35 -10.13
CA LYS A 56 -18.20 2.82 -11.06
C LYS A 56 -17.06 2.14 -10.32
N ARG A 57 -16.66 0.99 -10.84
CA ARG A 57 -15.47 0.25 -10.37
C ARG A 57 -14.64 -0.16 -11.58
N LEU A 58 -13.33 0.05 -11.48
CA LEU A 58 -12.36 -0.48 -12.42
C LEU A 58 -12.16 -1.97 -12.10
N ASN A 59 -12.06 -2.80 -13.13
CA ASN A 59 -11.85 -4.25 -12.96
C ASN A 59 -10.36 -4.54 -12.72
N ILE A 60 -9.80 -3.96 -11.66
CA ILE A 60 -8.40 -4.22 -11.28
C ILE A 60 -8.27 -5.59 -10.60
N THR A 61 -7.12 -6.22 -10.79
CA THR A 61 -6.72 -7.41 -10.01
C THR A 61 -5.70 -6.98 -8.97
N MET A 62 -6.18 -6.72 -7.75
CA MET A 62 -5.31 -6.28 -6.66
C MET A 62 -4.34 -7.37 -6.24
N GLN A 63 -3.04 -7.11 -6.30
CA GLN A 63 -2.00 -8.05 -5.92
C GLN A 63 -1.81 -8.11 -4.39
N ALA A 64 -1.55 -9.32 -3.87
CA ALA A 64 -1.02 -9.47 -2.53
C ALA A 64 0.45 -9.05 -2.51
N GLN A 65 0.89 -8.31 -1.48
CA GLN A 65 2.31 -8.01 -1.32
C GLN A 65 3.11 -9.27 -1.02
N GLN A 66 4.27 -9.43 -1.66
CA GLN A 66 5.11 -10.62 -1.53
C GLN A 66 6.09 -10.53 -0.35
N LYS A 67 6.40 -9.34 0.14
CA LYS A 67 7.24 -9.09 1.32
C LYS A 67 6.54 -8.11 2.28
N THR A 68 6.89 -8.15 3.55
CA THR A 68 6.19 -7.42 4.61
C THR A 68 6.18 -5.89 4.43
N ASN A 69 7.17 -5.31 3.77
CA ASN A 69 7.26 -3.88 3.51
C ASN A 69 6.89 -3.49 2.06
N TRP A 70 6.31 -4.39 1.28
CA TRP A 70 6.07 -4.18 -0.15
C TRP A 70 4.62 -3.76 -0.51
N CYS A 71 3.87 -3.19 0.43
CA CYS A 71 2.55 -2.66 0.12
C CYS A 71 2.57 -1.68 -1.06
N TRP A 72 3.55 -0.80 -1.10
CA TRP A 72 3.78 0.16 -2.17
C TRP A 72 4.12 -0.51 -3.52
N ALA A 73 4.94 -1.56 -3.50
CA ALA A 73 5.32 -2.28 -4.72
C ALA A 73 4.15 -3.11 -5.27
N ALA A 74 3.33 -3.71 -4.39
CA ALA A 74 2.14 -4.44 -4.79
C ALA A 74 1.07 -3.50 -5.34
N ALA A 75 0.84 -2.35 -4.69
CA ALA A 75 -0.10 -1.33 -5.14
C ALA A 75 0.33 -0.73 -6.49
N GLY A 76 1.56 -0.24 -6.59
CA GLY A 76 2.08 0.33 -7.83
C GLY A 76 2.13 -0.68 -8.99
N ASN A 77 2.53 -1.94 -8.73
CA ASN A 77 2.53 -2.98 -9.75
C ASN A 77 1.11 -3.45 -10.13
N THR A 78 0.14 -3.37 -9.21
CA THR A 78 -1.28 -3.54 -9.55
C THR A 78 -1.72 -2.49 -10.57
N ILE A 79 -1.36 -1.23 -10.36
CA ILE A 79 -1.65 -0.13 -11.28
C ILE A 79 -0.92 -0.33 -12.62
N ALA A 80 0.37 -0.69 -12.59
CA ALA A 80 1.11 -1.00 -13.82
C ALA A 80 0.43 -2.13 -14.62
N THR A 81 -0.03 -3.19 -13.94
CA THR A 81 -0.76 -4.31 -14.55
C THR A 81 -2.10 -3.86 -15.13
N TRP A 82 -2.83 -2.95 -14.49
CA TRP A 82 -4.04 -2.33 -15.03
C TRP A 82 -3.80 -1.67 -16.40
N TYR A 83 -2.64 -1.04 -16.58
CA TYR A 83 -2.21 -0.46 -17.85
C TYR A 83 -1.53 -1.48 -18.79
N GLY A 84 -1.69 -2.78 -18.57
CA GLY A 84 -1.16 -3.84 -19.42
C GLY A 84 0.35 -4.10 -19.26
N ARG A 85 0.94 -3.68 -18.15
CA ARG A 85 2.37 -3.87 -17.85
C ARG A 85 2.57 -5.09 -16.95
N GLY A 86 3.03 -6.20 -17.52
CA GLY A 86 3.14 -7.51 -16.85
C GLY A 86 4.47 -7.73 -16.13
N TYR A 87 4.81 -6.90 -15.14
CA TYR A 87 6.03 -7.05 -14.34
C TYR A 87 5.76 -7.76 -13.01
N SER A 88 6.79 -8.39 -12.43
CA SER A 88 6.74 -8.88 -11.05
C SER A 88 6.93 -7.72 -10.06
N GLN A 89 6.48 -7.91 -8.81
CA GLN A 89 6.74 -6.93 -7.74
C GLN A 89 8.24 -6.72 -7.51
N ASN A 90 9.06 -7.77 -7.70
CA ASN A 90 10.52 -7.66 -7.59
C ASN A 90 11.11 -6.76 -8.68
N GLN A 91 10.65 -6.90 -9.92
CA GLN A 91 11.08 -6.03 -11.02
C GLN A 91 10.64 -4.58 -10.79
N PHE A 92 9.38 -4.38 -10.39
CA PHE A 92 8.85 -3.06 -10.07
C PHE A 92 9.64 -2.41 -8.92
N CYS A 93 9.94 -3.18 -7.88
CA CYS A 93 10.74 -2.72 -6.73
C CYS A 93 12.16 -2.31 -7.15
N ASN A 94 12.85 -3.13 -7.96
CA ASN A 94 14.18 -2.77 -8.45
C ASN A 94 14.15 -1.49 -9.29
N ALA A 95 13.14 -1.33 -10.14
CA ALA A 95 12.95 -0.12 -10.94
C ALA A 95 12.69 1.11 -10.05
N ALA A 96 11.80 1.00 -9.08
CA ALA A 96 11.44 2.07 -8.16
C ALA A 96 12.65 2.57 -7.34
N PHE A 97 13.56 1.68 -6.97
CA PHE A 97 14.82 1.99 -6.30
C PHE A 97 15.99 2.23 -7.26
N GLN A 98 15.76 2.29 -8.58
CA GLN A 98 16.78 2.48 -9.60
C GLN A 98 17.93 1.45 -9.50
N ARG A 99 17.58 0.21 -9.16
CA ARG A 99 18.50 -0.91 -9.02
C ARG A 99 18.56 -1.73 -10.31
N GLN A 100 19.65 -2.43 -10.50
CA GLN A 100 19.80 -3.38 -11.59
C GLN A 100 18.72 -4.48 -11.51
N GLN A 101 18.12 -4.80 -12.64
CA GLN A 101 17.17 -5.91 -12.76
C GLN A 101 17.89 -7.26 -12.65
N GLY A 102 17.12 -8.31 -12.32
CA GLY A 102 17.66 -9.67 -12.18
C GLY A 102 18.13 -10.01 -10.77
N TYR A 103 18.25 -9.04 -9.88
CA TYR A 103 18.57 -9.26 -8.46
C TYR A 103 17.35 -9.20 -7.58
N GLU A 104 17.48 -9.76 -6.39
CA GLU A 104 16.43 -9.63 -5.37
C GLU A 104 16.37 -8.20 -4.84
N CYS A 105 15.18 -7.62 -4.85
CA CYS A 105 14.93 -6.31 -4.29
C CYS A 105 14.77 -6.40 -2.76
N PRO A 106 15.35 -5.46 -1.99
CA PRO A 106 15.27 -5.52 -0.53
C PRO A 106 13.83 -5.37 -0.03
N ASN A 107 13.54 -5.96 1.13
CA ASN A 107 12.26 -5.78 1.84
C ASN A 107 12.24 -4.42 2.57
N SER A 108 12.25 -3.34 1.82
CA SER A 108 12.29 -1.98 2.33
C SER A 108 10.99 -1.23 2.09
N GLN A 109 10.68 -0.31 2.98
CA GLN A 109 9.61 0.68 2.77
C GLN A 109 10.02 1.64 1.65
N ALA A 110 9.01 2.24 1.00
CA ALA A 110 9.21 3.25 -0.03
C ALA A 110 8.14 4.35 0.03
N THR A 111 8.37 5.40 -0.74
CA THR A 111 7.47 6.55 -0.87
C THR A 111 6.65 6.45 -2.16
N LEU A 112 5.61 7.26 -2.29
CA LEU A 112 4.89 7.42 -3.56
C LEU A 112 5.80 7.95 -4.69
N GLY A 113 6.88 8.69 -4.36
CA GLY A 113 7.90 9.07 -5.35
C GLY A 113 8.66 7.87 -5.92
N ASN A 114 8.94 6.85 -5.09
CA ASN A 114 9.51 5.60 -5.60
C ASN A 114 8.49 4.87 -6.50
N VAL A 115 7.21 4.89 -6.15
CA VAL A 115 6.15 4.34 -7.00
C VAL A 115 6.12 5.05 -8.35
N GLN A 116 6.20 6.40 -8.36
CA GLN A 116 6.28 7.18 -9.60
C GLN A 116 7.46 6.73 -10.48
N THR A 117 8.63 6.51 -9.88
CA THR A 117 9.81 6.00 -10.59
C THR A 117 9.53 4.61 -11.20
N GLY A 118 8.91 3.71 -10.44
CA GLY A 118 8.51 2.37 -10.91
C GLY A 118 7.49 2.41 -12.05
N LEU A 119 6.48 3.27 -11.95
CA LEU A 119 5.46 3.47 -12.99
C LEU A 119 6.08 4.03 -14.28
N ALA A 120 6.92 5.06 -14.16
CA ALA A 120 7.64 5.64 -15.31
C ALA A 120 8.52 4.59 -16.02
N TRP A 121 9.26 3.79 -15.28
CA TRP A 121 10.02 2.67 -15.82
C TRP A 121 9.13 1.65 -16.53
N ALA A 122 7.95 1.37 -15.99
CA ALA A 122 6.97 0.47 -16.60
C ALA A 122 6.33 1.09 -17.87
N GLY A 123 6.63 2.33 -18.23
CA GLY A 123 6.04 3.04 -19.37
C GLY A 123 4.61 3.49 -19.10
N VAL A 124 4.29 3.79 -17.86
CA VAL A 124 3.02 4.38 -17.41
C VAL A 124 3.31 5.80 -16.94
N SER A 125 2.54 6.79 -17.39
CA SER A 125 2.65 8.16 -16.86
C SER A 125 2.48 8.11 -15.34
N PRO A 126 3.46 8.60 -14.54
CA PRO A 126 3.50 8.35 -13.11
C PRO A 126 2.51 9.20 -12.32
N GLY A 127 1.79 10.12 -13.00
CA GLY A 127 0.79 10.96 -12.36
C GLY A 127 1.37 12.06 -11.47
N SER A 128 0.53 12.60 -10.60
CA SER A 128 0.82 13.73 -9.71
C SER A 128 0.74 13.30 -8.24
N TYR A 129 1.73 13.70 -7.47
CA TYR A 129 1.76 13.50 -6.01
C TYR A 129 1.01 14.63 -5.30
N VAL A 130 0.28 14.29 -4.23
CA VAL A 130 -0.37 15.23 -3.30
C VAL A 130 -0.05 14.83 -1.87
N ASP A 131 0.40 15.77 -1.08
CA ASP A 131 0.52 15.64 0.37
C ASP A 131 -0.85 15.89 1.00
N GLY A 132 -1.65 14.85 1.06
CA GLY A 132 -3.02 14.88 1.53
C GLY A 132 -3.94 13.90 0.78
N TRP A 133 -5.19 13.91 1.21
CA TRP A 133 -6.27 13.15 0.59
C TRP A 133 -6.91 13.92 -0.58
N LEU A 134 -7.57 13.20 -1.48
CA LEU A 134 -8.30 13.77 -2.60
C LEU A 134 -9.78 13.96 -2.24
N ARG A 135 -10.37 15.05 -2.71
CA ARG A 135 -11.83 15.23 -2.61
C ARG A 135 -12.56 14.09 -3.31
N TYR A 136 -13.74 13.74 -2.82
CA TYR A 136 -14.57 12.69 -3.41
C TYR A 136 -14.80 12.90 -4.92
N SER A 137 -15.11 14.12 -5.33
CA SER A 137 -15.29 14.48 -6.75
C SER A 137 -14.03 14.27 -7.58
N THR A 138 -12.84 14.43 -7.00
CA THR A 138 -11.57 14.13 -7.69
C THR A 138 -11.41 12.63 -7.87
N VAL A 139 -11.74 11.83 -6.84
CA VAL A 139 -11.73 10.36 -6.96
C VAL A 139 -12.68 9.90 -8.08
N GLN A 140 -13.90 10.44 -8.14
CA GLN A 140 -14.86 10.15 -9.20
C GLN A 140 -14.30 10.50 -10.58
N THR A 141 -13.65 11.66 -10.73
CA THR A 141 -13.02 12.09 -11.98
C THR A 141 -11.95 11.09 -12.44
N GLU A 142 -11.08 10.65 -11.52
CA GLU A 142 -10.04 9.68 -11.84
C GLU A 142 -10.63 8.32 -12.25
N ILE A 143 -11.55 7.79 -11.46
CA ILE A 143 -12.20 6.51 -11.76
C ILE A 143 -13.00 6.57 -13.07
N ASN A 144 -13.69 7.70 -13.35
CA ASN A 144 -14.42 7.89 -14.60
C ASN A 144 -13.48 7.91 -15.81
N ALA A 145 -12.28 8.42 -15.64
CA ALA A 145 -11.24 8.41 -16.67
C ALA A 145 -10.47 7.08 -16.77
N GLY A 146 -10.85 6.05 -15.99
CA GLY A 146 -10.17 4.75 -15.97
C GLY A 146 -8.84 4.74 -15.23
N ARG A 147 -8.60 5.73 -14.37
CA ARG A 147 -7.34 5.91 -13.64
C ARG A 147 -7.49 5.51 -12.17
N PRO A 148 -6.88 4.40 -11.74
CA PRO A 148 -6.79 4.07 -10.32
C PRO A 148 -5.91 5.09 -9.59
N VAL A 149 -6.18 5.27 -8.29
CA VAL A 149 -5.43 6.18 -7.42
C VAL A 149 -4.67 5.38 -6.38
N GLU A 150 -3.37 5.61 -6.22
CA GLU A 150 -2.63 5.04 -5.11
C GLU A 150 -2.69 5.97 -3.91
N THR A 151 -3.00 5.42 -2.74
CA THR A 151 -3.13 6.18 -1.51
C THR A 151 -2.16 5.65 -0.46
N ARG A 152 -1.60 6.55 0.34
CA ARG A 152 -0.90 6.19 1.55
C ARG A 152 -1.75 6.53 2.76
N ILE A 153 -1.99 5.56 3.60
CA ILE A 153 -2.60 5.75 4.91
C ILE A 153 -1.56 5.72 6.02
N GLN A 154 -1.86 6.40 7.12
CA GLN A 154 -1.10 6.38 8.36
C GLN A 154 -1.94 5.66 9.41
N TRP A 155 -1.45 4.54 9.95
CA TRP A 155 -2.13 3.85 11.04
C TRP A 155 -2.10 4.68 12.33
N SER A 156 -3.16 4.65 13.11
CA SER A 156 -3.21 5.28 14.43
C SER A 156 -2.21 4.67 15.43
N SER A 157 -1.85 3.40 15.23
CA SER A 157 -0.78 2.70 15.96
C SER A 157 0.64 3.01 15.50
N GLY A 158 0.80 3.86 14.48
CA GLY A 158 2.07 4.16 13.83
C GLY A 158 2.34 3.32 12.59
N GLY A 159 3.26 3.80 11.75
CA GLY A 159 3.54 3.19 10.46
C GLY A 159 2.54 3.59 9.37
N GLY A 160 2.78 3.17 8.14
CA GLY A 160 1.94 3.48 6.99
C GLY A 160 1.64 2.25 6.15
N HIS A 161 0.64 2.38 5.27
CA HIS A 161 0.28 1.34 4.34
C HIS A 161 -0.19 1.97 3.03
N MET A 162 -0.17 1.22 1.94
CA MET A 162 -0.63 1.71 0.64
C MET A 162 -1.76 0.86 0.10
N HIS A 163 -2.78 1.55 -0.43
CA HIS A 163 -3.95 0.97 -1.08
C HIS A 163 -4.09 1.50 -2.50
N VAL A 164 -4.99 0.88 -3.27
CA VAL A 164 -5.40 1.37 -4.60
C VAL A 164 -6.89 1.65 -4.59
N LEU A 165 -7.29 2.93 -4.72
CA LEU A 165 -8.70 3.24 -4.99
C LEU A 165 -9.02 2.86 -6.42
N TYR A 166 -10.10 2.11 -6.61
CA TYR A 166 -10.51 1.61 -7.91
C TYR A 166 -11.99 1.83 -8.22
N GLY A 167 -12.74 2.50 -7.32
CA GLY A 167 -14.15 2.73 -7.55
C GLY A 167 -14.79 3.72 -6.58
N TYR A 168 -16.03 4.09 -6.92
CA TYR A 168 -16.89 4.91 -6.09
C TYR A 168 -18.36 4.50 -6.24
N ASP A 169 -19.21 4.95 -5.33
CA ASP A 169 -20.66 4.79 -5.35
C ASP A 169 -21.32 6.06 -4.80
N ASP A 170 -21.98 6.82 -5.68
CA ASP A 170 -22.60 8.10 -5.33
C ASP A 170 -23.80 7.95 -4.41
N ALA A 171 -24.57 6.86 -4.54
CA ALA A 171 -25.75 6.63 -3.73
C ALA A 171 -25.41 6.51 -2.23
N ASN A 172 -24.20 6.00 -1.95
CA ASN A 172 -23.71 5.76 -0.60
C ASN A 172 -22.57 6.71 -0.21
N GLY A 173 -22.01 7.50 -1.14
CA GLY A 173 -20.82 8.30 -0.93
C GLY A 173 -19.59 7.46 -0.66
N TRP A 174 -19.54 6.23 -1.21
CA TRP A 174 -18.47 5.26 -0.95
C TRP A 174 -17.32 5.38 -1.91
N VAL A 175 -16.12 5.00 -1.41
CA VAL A 175 -14.95 4.64 -2.21
C VAL A 175 -14.69 3.14 -2.06
N TYR A 176 -14.14 2.54 -3.13
CA TYR A 176 -13.71 1.14 -3.15
C TYR A 176 -12.19 1.11 -3.25
N TRP A 177 -11.54 0.29 -2.41
CA TRP A 177 -10.09 0.14 -2.44
C TRP A 177 -9.63 -1.31 -2.38
N GLY A 178 -8.50 -1.56 -3.04
CA GLY A 178 -7.74 -2.79 -2.93
C GLY A 178 -6.67 -2.67 -1.85
N ASP A 179 -6.55 -3.69 -1.02
CA ASP A 179 -5.53 -3.80 0.03
C ASP A 179 -4.54 -4.92 -0.31
N PRO A 180 -3.23 -4.61 -0.42
CA PRO A 180 -2.22 -5.62 -0.71
C PRO A 180 -1.87 -6.53 0.46
N TRP A 181 -2.28 -6.23 1.70
CA TRP A 181 -1.89 -7.06 2.84
C TRP A 181 -2.45 -8.49 2.72
N PRO A 182 -1.61 -9.54 2.85
CA PRO A 182 -2.01 -10.91 2.51
C PRO A 182 -3.21 -11.44 3.30
N SER A 183 -3.34 -11.07 4.58
CA SER A 183 -4.43 -11.54 5.46
C SER A 183 -5.64 -10.60 5.51
N SER A 184 -5.59 -9.43 4.85
CA SER A 184 -6.74 -8.53 4.73
C SER A 184 -7.68 -8.96 3.61
N ASN A 185 -8.93 -8.50 3.69
CA ASN A 185 -9.81 -8.55 2.54
C ASN A 185 -9.18 -7.78 1.38
N ARG A 186 -9.08 -8.44 0.22
CA ARG A 186 -8.43 -7.87 -0.96
C ARG A 186 -9.18 -6.66 -1.51
N TYR A 187 -10.50 -6.60 -1.33
CA TYR A 187 -11.37 -5.55 -1.84
C TYR A 187 -12.29 -5.07 -0.72
N ASN A 188 -12.33 -3.76 -0.53
CA ASN A 188 -12.99 -3.11 0.58
C ASN A 188 -13.77 -1.88 0.09
N TRP A 189 -14.69 -1.35 0.94
CA TRP A 189 -15.41 -0.12 0.70
C TRP A 189 -15.86 0.52 2.01
N ALA A 190 -15.98 1.83 2.00
CA ALA A 190 -16.59 2.62 3.07
C ALA A 190 -16.97 4.00 2.52
N SER A 191 -17.65 4.83 3.34
CA SER A 191 -17.83 6.23 2.96
C SER A 191 -16.47 6.92 2.76
N HIS A 192 -16.42 7.85 1.82
CA HIS A 192 -15.19 8.62 1.58
C HIS A 192 -14.71 9.32 2.86
N ALA A 193 -15.64 9.88 3.65
CA ALA A 193 -15.27 10.53 4.90
C ALA A 193 -14.61 9.57 5.90
N TRP A 194 -15.12 8.34 6.01
CA TRP A 194 -14.51 7.31 6.85
C TRP A 194 -13.12 6.92 6.32
N TYR A 195 -12.97 6.76 5.01
CA TYR A 195 -11.68 6.41 4.41
C TYR A 195 -10.64 7.53 4.58
N VAL A 196 -11.06 8.80 4.59
CA VAL A 196 -10.18 9.94 4.86
C VAL A 196 -9.63 9.89 6.27
N ASN A 197 -10.48 9.63 7.27
CA ASN A 197 -10.06 9.58 8.66
C ASN A 197 -11.02 8.75 9.50
N ASN A 198 -10.47 7.84 10.29
CA ASN A 198 -11.23 6.98 11.21
C ASN A 198 -10.36 6.58 12.41
N GLY A 199 -10.90 5.75 13.31
CA GLY A 199 -10.17 5.31 14.52
C GLY A 199 -8.94 4.43 14.25
N SER A 200 -8.82 3.86 13.05
CA SER A 200 -7.72 2.96 12.69
C SER A 200 -6.63 3.64 11.88
N PHE A 201 -7.00 4.57 10.99
CA PHE A 201 -6.04 5.25 10.12
C PHE A 201 -6.54 6.61 9.60
N SER A 202 -5.61 7.38 9.03
CA SER A 202 -5.88 8.58 8.24
C SER A 202 -5.24 8.46 6.86
N TRP A 203 -5.93 8.91 5.80
CA TRP A 203 -5.39 9.01 4.45
C TRP A 203 -4.49 10.25 4.34
N THR A 204 -3.19 10.05 4.17
CA THR A 204 -2.19 11.12 4.31
C THR A 204 -1.58 11.60 3.00
N HIS A 205 -1.50 10.75 1.97
CA HIS A 205 -0.89 11.11 0.69
C HIS A 205 -1.57 10.40 -0.46
N SER A 206 -1.52 11.00 -1.64
CA SER A 206 -2.15 10.49 -2.85
C SER A 206 -1.21 10.55 -4.05
N LEU A 207 -1.33 9.55 -4.93
CA LEU A 207 -0.79 9.57 -6.27
C LEU A 207 -1.96 9.37 -7.24
N TYR A 208 -2.26 10.37 -8.07
CA TYR A 208 -3.40 10.42 -8.96
C TYR A 208 -3.01 10.91 -10.36
N ARG A 209 -3.93 10.94 -11.32
CA ARG A 209 -3.64 11.23 -12.74
C ARG A 209 -2.61 10.26 -13.33
N ILE A 210 -2.55 9.05 -12.81
CA ILE A 210 -1.68 8.00 -13.32
C ILE A 210 -2.18 7.59 -14.70
N GLY A 211 -1.30 7.52 -15.69
CA GLY A 211 -1.66 7.20 -17.06
C GLY A 211 -2.31 8.35 -17.85
N ALA A 212 -2.32 9.59 -17.32
CA ALA A 212 -2.86 10.78 -18.00
C ALA A 212 -1.84 11.39 -18.96
#